data_b62b8e468b9d81fe7b326c4e8c901af5
#
_entry.id   b62b8e468b9d81fe7b326c4e8c901af5
#
_cell.length_a   1.000
_cell.length_b   1.000
_cell.length_c   1.000
_cell.angle_alpha   90.00
_cell.angle_beta   90.00
_cell.angle_gamma   90.00
#
_symmetry.space_group_name_H-M   'P 1'
#
loop_
_entity.id
_entity.type
_entity.pdbx_description
1 polymer ?
#
loop_
_entity_poly.entity_id
_entity_poly.type
_entity_poly.pdbx_seq_one_letter_code
_entity_poly.pdbx_strand_id
1 'polypeptide(L)'
;MFLADTSFIVSPFAKTPARRKWALAFFEKHKGRLWTTAAAFTEASYLIGDPCVTAQILADYQFLLDLEAEKAALAVLLEKYSPEMDFADATLVRASELRPAFKLVTDDEHFEWYRRQSGRERIPVVWIPV
;
A
#
# COMPACT_ATOMS: atom_id res chain seq x y z
N MET A 1 1.70 -13.39 -0.87
CA MET A 1 2.12 -12.16 -0.18
C MET A 1 1.34 -10.97 -0.69
N PHE A 2 1.06 -10.02 0.18
CA PHE A 2 0.25 -8.85 -0.13
C PHE A 2 1.01 -7.58 0.21
N LEU A 3 0.78 -6.56 -0.60
CA LEU A 3 1.33 -5.22 -0.40
C LEU A 3 0.19 -4.30 0.00
N ALA A 4 0.23 -3.79 1.24
CA ALA A 4 -0.85 -2.99 1.79
C ALA A 4 -0.66 -1.51 1.46
N ASP A 5 -1.67 -0.91 0.82
CA ASP A 5 -1.80 0.54 0.71
C ASP A 5 -2.29 1.13 2.03
N THR A 6 -2.11 2.41 2.19
CA THR A 6 -2.64 3.19 3.32
C THR A 6 -4.12 2.88 3.58
N SER A 7 -4.92 2.79 2.53
CA SER A 7 -6.36 2.51 2.64
C SER A 7 -6.66 1.16 3.32
N PHE A 8 -5.81 0.15 3.10
CA PHE A 8 -5.97 -1.12 3.81
C PHE A 8 -5.54 -1.00 5.28
N ILE A 9 -4.40 -0.37 5.53
CA ILE A 9 -3.85 -0.25 6.89
C ILE A 9 -4.84 0.44 7.82
N VAL A 10 -5.56 1.46 7.34
CA VAL A 10 -6.55 2.19 8.13
C VAL A 10 -7.93 1.52 8.15
N SER A 11 -8.20 0.55 7.29
CA SER A 11 -9.53 -0.06 7.17
C SER A 11 -10.05 -0.72 8.46
N PRO A 12 -9.23 -1.36 9.31
CA PRO A 12 -9.71 -1.87 10.60
C PRO A 12 -10.28 -0.79 11.53
N PHE A 13 -9.96 0.47 11.26
CA PHE A 13 -10.43 1.63 12.03
C PHE A 13 -11.51 2.43 11.30
N ALA A 14 -12.01 1.90 10.18
CA ALA A 14 -13.02 2.57 9.36
C ALA A 14 -14.34 2.74 10.10
N LYS A 15 -15.07 3.81 9.79
CA LYS A 15 -16.40 4.07 10.35
C LYS A 15 -17.45 3.10 9.80
N THR A 16 -17.29 2.65 8.57
CA THR A 16 -18.18 1.70 7.92
C THR A 16 -17.98 0.30 8.49
N PRO A 17 -18.99 -0.30 9.15
CA PRO A 17 -18.82 -1.63 9.76
C PRO A 17 -18.45 -2.73 8.76
N ALA A 18 -19.03 -2.71 7.57
CA ALA A 18 -18.77 -3.71 6.54
C ALA A 18 -17.29 -3.69 6.11
N ARG A 19 -16.73 -2.51 5.91
CA ARG A 19 -15.32 -2.35 5.53
C ARG A 19 -14.39 -2.81 6.65
N ARG A 20 -14.68 -2.40 7.86
CA ARG A 20 -13.92 -2.81 9.06
C ARG A 20 -13.91 -4.32 9.21
N LYS A 21 -15.08 -4.94 9.09
CA LYS A 21 -15.23 -6.40 9.20
C LYS A 21 -14.43 -7.12 8.11
N TRP A 22 -14.53 -6.65 6.87
CA TRP A 22 -13.80 -7.24 5.76
C TRP A 22 -12.28 -7.16 6.00
N ALA A 23 -11.79 -6.00 6.42
CA ALA A 23 -10.37 -5.78 6.66
C ALA A 23 -9.82 -6.67 7.76
N LEU A 24 -10.57 -6.81 8.86
CA LEU A 24 -10.17 -7.68 9.96
C LEU A 24 -10.13 -9.15 9.54
N ALA A 25 -11.10 -9.60 8.76
CA ALA A 25 -11.12 -10.97 8.24
C ALA A 25 -9.96 -11.22 7.27
N PHE A 26 -9.68 -10.27 6.39
CA PHE A 26 -8.55 -10.35 5.46
C PHE A 26 -7.22 -10.39 6.21
N PHE A 27 -7.06 -9.52 7.18
CA PHE A 27 -5.87 -9.47 8.02
C PHE A 27 -5.63 -10.81 8.74
N GLU A 28 -6.66 -11.36 9.36
CA GLU A 28 -6.56 -12.61 10.10
C GLU A 28 -6.20 -13.79 9.18
N LYS A 29 -6.81 -13.84 8.01
CA LYS A 29 -6.56 -14.88 7.01
C LYS A 29 -5.13 -14.83 6.46
N HIS A 30 -4.56 -13.64 6.34
CA HIS A 30 -3.26 -13.44 5.70
C HIS A 30 -2.17 -12.95 6.66
N LYS A 31 -2.35 -13.18 7.92
CA LYS A 31 -1.41 -12.80 8.97
C LYS A 31 0.00 -13.33 8.67
N GLY A 32 1.00 -12.46 8.82
CA GLY A 32 2.38 -12.78 8.49
C GLY A 32 2.73 -12.68 7.00
N ARG A 33 1.76 -12.34 6.15
CA ARG A 33 1.96 -12.20 4.70
C ARG A 33 1.73 -10.77 4.21
N LEU A 34 1.67 -9.82 5.12
CA LEU A 34 1.39 -8.42 4.81
C LEU A 34 2.67 -7.61 4.78
N TRP A 35 2.88 -6.93 3.68
CA TRP A 35 4.00 -6.03 3.44
C TRP A 35 3.47 -4.64 3.14
N THR A 36 4.29 -3.63 3.37
CA THR A 36 3.98 -2.26 2.99
C THR A 36 5.27 -1.49 2.74
N THR A 37 5.17 -0.19 2.49
CA THR A 37 6.31 0.71 2.40
C THR A 37 6.28 1.69 3.57
N ALA A 38 7.42 2.24 3.93
CA ALA A 38 7.50 3.23 4.99
C ALA A 38 6.62 4.45 4.69
N ALA A 39 6.53 4.88 3.43
CA ALA A 39 5.70 6.01 3.05
C ALA A 39 4.21 5.74 3.25
N ALA A 40 3.71 4.58 2.81
CA ALA A 40 2.31 4.20 3.00
C ALA A 40 1.97 4.04 4.48
N PHE A 41 2.87 3.45 5.25
CA PHE A 41 2.68 3.28 6.70
C PHE A 41 2.69 4.62 7.43
N THR A 42 3.56 5.55 7.05
CA THR A 42 3.61 6.89 7.62
C THR A 42 2.28 7.63 7.43
N GLU A 43 1.73 7.58 6.22
CA GLU A 43 0.43 8.18 5.93
C GLU A 43 -0.68 7.53 6.76
N ALA A 44 -0.69 6.21 6.88
CA ALA A 44 -1.66 5.49 7.70
C ALA A 44 -1.54 5.89 9.17
N SER A 45 -0.33 5.97 9.70
CA SER A 45 -0.05 6.39 11.07
C SER A 45 -0.61 7.79 11.37
N TYR A 46 -0.43 8.71 10.43
CA TYR A 46 -0.99 10.06 10.55
C TYR A 46 -2.52 10.03 10.62
N LEU A 47 -3.16 9.24 9.74
CA LEU A 47 -4.61 9.13 9.68
C LEU A 47 -5.20 8.45 10.94
N ILE A 48 -4.52 7.47 11.50
CA ILE A 48 -4.93 6.80 12.72
C ILE A 48 -4.81 7.77 13.91
N GLY A 49 -3.76 8.57 13.95
CA GLY A 49 -3.59 9.65 14.92
C GLY A 49 -3.32 9.20 16.35
N ASP A 50 -2.94 7.94 16.57
CA ASP A 50 -2.66 7.37 17.89
C ASP A 50 -1.33 6.60 17.85
N PRO A 51 -0.25 7.15 18.42
CA PRO A 51 1.07 6.49 18.41
C PRO A 51 1.08 5.12 19.09
N CYS A 52 0.24 4.89 20.07
CA CYS A 52 0.16 3.58 20.74
C CYS A 52 -0.43 2.52 19.81
N VAL A 53 -1.46 2.88 19.06
CA VAL A 53 -2.04 2.00 18.04
C VAL A 53 -1.04 1.75 16.93
N THR A 54 -0.36 2.78 16.48
CA THR A 54 0.70 2.66 15.46
C THR A 54 1.78 1.68 15.92
N ALA A 55 2.22 1.76 17.16
CA ALA A 55 3.22 0.83 17.70
C ALA A 55 2.73 -0.62 17.67
N GLN A 56 1.45 -0.84 17.96
CA GLN A 56 0.86 -2.18 17.94
C GLN A 56 0.82 -2.77 16.51
N ILE A 57 0.37 -1.99 15.54
CA ILE A 57 0.23 -2.49 14.16
C ILE A 57 1.57 -2.54 13.41
N LEU A 58 2.59 -1.83 13.89
CA LEU A 58 3.91 -1.84 13.27
C LEU A 58 4.47 -3.25 13.14
N ALA A 59 4.25 -4.09 14.14
CA ALA A 59 4.72 -5.47 14.16
C ALA A 59 3.99 -6.38 13.16
N ASP A 60 2.83 -5.97 12.67
CA ASP A 60 1.99 -6.77 11.77
C ASP A 60 2.44 -6.71 10.31
N TYR A 61 3.28 -5.74 9.97
CA TYR A 61 3.73 -5.51 8.59
C TYR A 61 5.23 -5.71 8.46
N GLN A 62 5.62 -6.22 7.30
CA GLN A 62 7.00 -6.22 6.85
C GLN A 62 7.18 -5.09 5.85
N PHE A 63 8.37 -4.52 5.75
CA PHE A 63 8.62 -3.33 4.95
C PHE A 63 9.50 -3.62 3.76
N LEU A 64 9.08 -3.13 2.60
CA LEU A 64 9.82 -3.17 1.36
C LEU A 64 10.35 -1.78 1.02
N LEU A 65 11.38 -1.77 0.22
CA LEU A 65 11.93 -0.62 -0.45
C LEU A 65 13.00 0.11 0.36
N ASP A 66 14.21 0.08 -0.19
CA ASP A 66 15.32 0.94 0.24
C ASP A 66 15.20 2.26 -0.55
N LEU A 67 14.79 3.31 0.13
CA LEU A 67 14.56 4.61 -0.50
C LEU A 67 15.80 5.13 -1.22
N GLU A 68 16.96 5.01 -0.61
CA GLU A 68 18.20 5.50 -1.22
C GLU A 68 18.53 4.74 -2.51
N ALA A 69 18.35 3.43 -2.50
CA ALA A 69 18.59 2.60 -3.68
C ALA A 69 17.58 2.86 -4.80
N GLU A 70 16.34 3.21 -4.46
CA GLU A 70 15.22 3.28 -5.40
C GLU A 70 14.83 4.71 -5.80
N LYS A 71 15.50 5.72 -5.29
CA LYS A 71 15.07 7.12 -5.50
C LYS A 71 15.01 7.54 -6.97
N ALA A 72 15.91 7.05 -7.81
CA ALA A 72 15.88 7.38 -9.23
C ALA A 72 14.65 6.79 -9.94
N ALA A 73 14.32 5.54 -9.63
CA ALA A 73 13.12 4.89 -10.18
C ALA A 73 11.85 5.58 -9.69
N LEU A 74 11.80 6.01 -8.43
CA LEU A 74 10.67 6.75 -7.87
C LEU A 74 10.47 8.09 -8.56
N ALA A 75 11.56 8.81 -8.85
CA ALA A 75 11.49 10.09 -9.55
C ALA A 75 10.88 9.92 -10.95
N VAL A 76 11.27 8.87 -11.67
CA VAL A 76 10.72 8.56 -13.00
C VAL A 76 9.21 8.32 -12.92
N LEU A 77 8.74 7.55 -11.93
CA LEU A 77 7.33 7.28 -11.74
C LEU A 77 6.53 8.56 -11.43
N LEU A 78 7.04 9.38 -10.53
CA LEU A 78 6.38 10.64 -10.14
C LEU A 78 6.26 11.60 -11.32
N GLU A 79 7.29 11.73 -12.14
CA GLU A 79 7.25 12.56 -13.34
C GLU A 79 6.26 12.03 -14.36
N LYS A 80 6.24 10.72 -14.57
CA LYS A 80 5.34 10.08 -15.55
C LYS A 80 3.87 10.24 -15.18
N TYR A 81 3.53 10.12 -13.91
CA TYR A 81 2.13 10.10 -13.45
C TYR A 81 1.72 11.39 -12.73
N SER A 82 2.52 12.46 -12.84
CA SER A 82 2.16 13.77 -12.31
C SER A 82 0.88 14.29 -12.99
N PRO A 83 -0.04 14.97 -12.29
CA PRO A 83 0.01 15.31 -10.86
C PRO A 83 -0.70 14.31 -9.93
N GLU A 84 -1.24 13.20 -10.45
CA GLU A 84 -2.10 12.29 -9.68
C GLU A 84 -1.33 11.42 -8.69
N MET A 85 -0.12 10.99 -9.04
CA MET A 85 0.66 10.09 -8.20
C MET A 85 1.35 10.87 -7.08
N ASP A 86 1.08 10.49 -5.83
CA ASP A 86 1.85 10.99 -4.69
C ASP A 86 3.05 10.08 -4.40
N PHE A 87 3.85 10.46 -3.40
CA PHE A 87 5.05 9.71 -3.07
C PHE A 87 4.75 8.31 -2.54
N ALA A 88 3.73 8.17 -1.71
CA ALA A 88 3.32 6.85 -1.20
C ALA A 88 2.91 5.93 -2.34
N ASP A 89 2.12 6.43 -3.30
CA ASP A 89 1.74 5.69 -4.50
C ASP A 89 2.96 5.21 -5.28
N ALA A 90 3.92 6.11 -5.50
CA ALA A 90 5.16 5.78 -6.22
C ALA A 90 5.91 4.64 -5.53
N THR A 91 6.00 4.67 -4.20
CA THR A 91 6.68 3.60 -3.45
C THR A 91 5.97 2.26 -3.60
N LEU A 92 4.63 2.26 -3.64
CA LEU A 92 3.86 1.04 -3.80
C LEU A 92 3.99 0.47 -5.22
N VAL A 93 3.96 1.31 -6.25
CA VAL A 93 4.20 0.87 -7.62
C VAL A 93 5.59 0.27 -7.74
N ARG A 94 6.61 0.94 -7.21
CA ARG A 94 7.98 0.44 -7.27
C ARG A 94 8.14 -0.86 -6.49
N ALA A 95 7.56 -0.98 -5.31
CA ALA A 95 7.57 -2.22 -4.53
C ALA A 95 6.94 -3.37 -5.33
N SER A 96 5.85 -3.10 -6.05
CA SER A 96 5.21 -4.09 -6.90
C SER A 96 6.09 -4.52 -8.08
N GLU A 97 6.94 -3.64 -8.58
CA GLU A 97 7.92 -3.98 -9.61
C GLU A 97 9.00 -4.90 -9.06
N LEU A 98 9.46 -4.63 -7.83
CA LEU A 98 10.49 -5.43 -7.16
C LEU A 98 9.97 -6.79 -6.69
N ARG A 99 8.67 -6.89 -6.44
CA ARG A 99 8.00 -8.12 -6.02
C ARG A 99 6.75 -8.36 -6.89
N PRO A 100 6.93 -8.78 -8.14
CA PRO A 100 5.83 -8.85 -9.12
C PRO A 100 4.68 -9.76 -8.72
N ALA A 101 4.95 -10.78 -7.90
CA ALA A 101 3.94 -11.75 -7.45
C ALA A 101 3.07 -11.21 -6.31
N PHE A 102 3.46 -10.13 -5.64
CA PHE A 102 2.66 -9.56 -4.56
C PHE A 102 1.43 -8.88 -5.13
N LYS A 103 0.29 -9.06 -4.46
CA LYS A 103 -0.94 -8.36 -4.81
C LYS A 103 -1.10 -7.13 -3.93
N LEU A 104 -1.38 -5.99 -4.56
CA LEU A 104 -1.65 -4.75 -3.85
C LEU A 104 -3.07 -4.77 -3.30
N VAL A 105 -3.25 -4.41 -2.03
CA VAL A 105 -4.57 -4.30 -1.39
C VAL A 105 -4.89 -2.83 -1.20
N THR A 106 -5.89 -2.34 -1.92
CA THR A 106 -6.22 -0.91 -1.96
C THR A 106 -7.68 -0.67 -2.34
N ASP A 107 -8.18 0.54 -2.07
CA ASP A 107 -9.43 1.04 -2.62
C ASP A 107 -9.23 2.20 -3.62
N ASP A 108 -7.97 2.57 -3.87
CA ASP A 108 -7.64 3.69 -4.74
C ASP A 108 -7.68 3.27 -6.21
N GLU A 109 -8.67 3.80 -6.95
CA GLU A 109 -8.86 3.50 -8.36
C GLU A 109 -7.70 3.93 -9.25
N HIS A 110 -6.83 4.84 -8.81
CA HIS A 110 -5.65 5.23 -9.56
C HIS A 110 -4.74 4.03 -9.85
N PHE A 111 -4.75 3.00 -9.00
CA PHE A 111 -3.95 1.79 -9.21
C PHE A 111 -4.45 0.93 -10.38
N GLU A 112 -5.63 1.15 -10.91
CA GLU A 112 -6.03 0.58 -12.20
C GLU A 112 -5.31 1.25 -13.36
N TRP A 113 -4.96 2.51 -13.20
CA TRP A 113 -4.32 3.32 -14.23
C TRP A 113 -2.80 3.23 -14.19
N TYR A 114 -2.20 3.19 -13.01
CA TYR A 114 -0.75 3.04 -12.88
C TYR A 114 -0.29 1.72 -13.49
N ARG A 115 0.87 1.77 -14.15
CA ARG A 115 1.47 0.60 -14.78
C ARG A 115 2.89 0.44 -14.27
N ARG A 116 3.36 -0.81 -14.22
CA ARG A 116 4.74 -1.14 -13.92
C ARG A 116 5.45 -1.62 -15.19
N GLN A 117 6.75 -1.91 -15.12
CA GLN A 117 7.56 -2.37 -16.24
C GLN A 117 7.48 -1.39 -17.43
N SER A 118 7.75 -0.12 -17.15
CA SER A 118 7.72 0.97 -18.15
C SER A 118 6.37 1.14 -18.84
N GLY A 119 5.29 0.91 -18.11
CA GLY A 119 3.92 1.10 -18.59
C GLY A 119 3.29 -0.09 -19.27
N ARG A 120 3.95 -1.24 -19.24
CA ARG A 120 3.50 -2.43 -19.96
C ARG A 120 2.57 -3.33 -19.19
N GLU A 121 2.64 -3.31 -17.87
CA GLU A 121 2.00 -4.30 -17.02
C GLU A 121 1.08 -3.67 -16.00
N ARG A 122 -0.10 -4.28 -15.82
CA ARG A 122 -1.02 -3.92 -14.74
C ARG A 122 -0.48 -4.42 -13.40
N ILE A 123 -0.75 -3.65 -12.35
CA ILE A 123 -0.47 -4.08 -10.98
C ILE A 123 -1.59 -5.02 -10.54
N PRO A 124 -1.29 -6.25 -10.07
CA PRO A 124 -2.35 -7.11 -9.54
C PRO A 124 -2.89 -6.53 -8.24
N VAL A 125 -4.22 -6.36 -8.16
CA VAL A 125 -4.89 -5.70 -7.05
C VAL A 125 -5.97 -6.58 -6.44
N VAL A 126 -6.04 -6.55 -5.11
CA VAL A 126 -7.21 -6.99 -4.33
C VAL A 126 -7.93 -5.72 -3.91
N TRP A 127 -9.14 -5.53 -4.40
CA TRP A 127 -9.91 -4.32 -4.11
C TRP A 127 -10.62 -4.43 -2.76
N ILE A 128 -10.44 -3.39 -1.94
CA ILE A 128 -11.15 -3.27 -0.67
C ILE A 128 -12.61 -2.91 -1.00
N PRO A 129 -13.60 -3.60 -0.43
CA PRO A 129 -15.01 -3.27 -0.67
C PRO A 129 -15.35 -1.87 -0.21
N VAL A 130 -16.24 -1.24 -0.95
CA VAL A 130 -16.69 0.12 -0.68
C VAL A 130 -17.70 0.13 0.47
#